data_ae2bb0d0e158e7177f0e2882d5e3ca41
#
_entry.id   ae2bb0d0e158e7177f0e2882d5e3ca41
#
_cell.length_a   1.000
_cell.length_b   1.000
_cell.length_c   1.000
_cell.angle_alpha   90.00
_cell.angle_beta   90.00
_cell.angle_gamma   90.00
#
_symmetry.space_group_name_H-M   'P 1'
#
loop_
_entity.id
_entity.type
_entity.pdbx_description
1 polymer ?
#
loop_
_entity_poly.entity_id
_entity_poly.type
_entity_poly.pdbx_seq_one_letter_code
_entity_poly.pdbx_strand_id
1 'polypeptide(L)'
;ADAIDESTYERILDLGIRGVYGNQKFERVYPSGALAAHVLGFVNKEDVASMGVERTMDFYLRGQHGWRESERDGRRRELAQFRSREVEPNNGFHVELTLDLMVQHIIEEALKQIEEKYAPKGATIIVSEPSTGFILGLANYPSFNPNEFWKYPLDTHRNRAVTDVYEPGSTFKMVPIAAVLNEGLVTLEDTVDCSIQTVEYRGYPVKLPKDHRPFDTLTVHDIITKSSNRGVARLAMLVGNEGLYDYARAFGFGESTGFDGIGEVNGMLHPVQAWDGLTISRMPMGHAVGATPMQVHYATSVIANQGVLMEPQLVRRVFDDAGETVLYFNPHAKRRVIKGETAKKVAGLLADTADSGTAKRASIPGYKVAGKSGTSQKIINK
;
A
#
# COMPACT_ATOMS: atom_id res chain seq x y z
N ALA A 1 9.34 32.10 -21.72
CA ALA A 1 10.71 32.12 -21.19
C ALA A 1 10.72 31.14 -20.03
N ASP A 2 11.79 30.39 -19.89
CA ASP A 2 11.96 29.49 -18.77
C ASP A 2 12.04 30.32 -17.46
N ALA A 3 11.58 29.77 -16.34
CA ALA A 3 11.70 30.39 -15.05
C ALA A 3 13.20 30.59 -14.73
N ILE A 4 13.52 31.73 -14.11
CA ILE A 4 14.87 32.06 -13.63
C ILE A 4 14.80 32.19 -12.11
N ASP A 5 15.91 31.90 -11.43
CA ASP A 5 16.01 32.10 -9.99
C ASP A 5 16.02 33.59 -9.63
N GLU A 6 15.69 33.90 -8.37
CA GLU A 6 15.58 35.24 -7.84
C GLU A 6 16.88 36.04 -8.00
N SER A 7 18.03 35.41 -7.74
CA SER A 7 19.33 36.05 -7.84
C SER A 7 19.67 36.46 -9.29
N THR A 8 19.31 35.64 -10.25
CA THR A 8 19.45 35.96 -11.68
C THR A 8 18.50 37.07 -12.09
N TYR A 9 17.27 37.09 -11.58
CA TYR A 9 16.31 38.15 -11.83
C TYR A 9 16.79 39.49 -11.27
N GLU A 10 17.29 39.54 -10.05
CA GLU A 10 17.88 40.75 -9.44
C GLU A 10 19.04 41.32 -10.28
N ARG A 11 19.96 40.45 -10.74
CA ARG A 11 21.04 40.86 -11.65
C ARG A 11 20.54 41.42 -12.97
N ILE A 12 19.42 40.94 -13.50
CA ILE A 12 18.79 41.48 -14.71
C ILE A 12 18.18 42.85 -14.43
N LEU A 13 17.56 43.05 -13.25
CA LEU A 13 17.01 44.35 -12.84
C LEU A 13 18.11 45.42 -12.68
N ASP A 14 19.26 45.04 -12.14
CA ASP A 14 20.42 45.92 -11.96
C ASP A 14 20.98 46.46 -13.29
N LEU A 15 20.73 45.75 -14.39
CA LEU A 15 21.10 46.23 -15.74
C LEU A 15 20.25 47.45 -16.21
N GLY A 16 19.17 47.77 -15.51
CA GLY A 16 18.31 48.92 -15.80
C GLY A 16 17.59 48.85 -17.16
N ILE A 17 17.40 47.68 -17.72
CA ILE A 17 16.81 47.51 -19.07
C ILE A 17 15.33 47.86 -19.03
N ARG A 18 14.90 48.86 -19.81
CA ARG A 18 13.49 49.25 -19.90
C ARG A 18 12.64 48.14 -20.57
N GLY A 19 11.50 47.81 -19.94
CA GLY A 19 10.54 46.86 -20.51
C GLY A 19 10.73 45.43 -20.05
N VAL A 20 11.69 45.14 -19.15
CA VAL A 20 11.83 43.86 -18.46
C VAL A 20 10.98 43.87 -17.23
N TYR A 21 10.08 42.92 -17.13
CA TYR A 21 9.20 42.69 -15.98
C TYR A 21 9.23 41.22 -15.63
N GLY A 22 9.27 40.88 -14.33
CA GLY A 22 9.15 39.53 -13.83
C GLY A 22 7.86 39.35 -13.05
N ASN A 23 7.28 38.17 -13.14
CA ASN A 23 6.24 37.70 -12.24
C ASN A 23 6.85 36.63 -11.36
N GLN A 24 6.71 36.77 -10.05
CA GLN A 24 7.11 35.73 -9.11
C GLN A 24 6.19 34.53 -9.26
N LYS A 25 6.79 33.35 -9.40
CA LYS A 25 6.09 32.07 -9.40
C LYS A 25 6.75 31.17 -8.36
N PHE A 26 5.94 30.54 -7.53
CA PHE A 26 6.42 29.50 -6.64
C PHE A 26 6.41 28.16 -7.37
N GLU A 27 7.47 27.39 -7.18
CA GLU A 27 7.56 26.03 -7.69
C GLU A 27 7.72 25.05 -6.54
N ARG A 28 7.06 23.91 -6.65
CA ARG A 28 7.21 22.83 -5.66
C ARG A 28 8.56 22.15 -5.88
N VAL A 29 9.34 22.06 -4.83
CA VAL A 29 10.66 21.41 -4.83
C VAL A 29 10.61 20.18 -3.93
N TYR A 30 11.14 19.07 -4.42
CA TYR A 30 11.27 17.80 -3.71
C TYR A 30 12.76 17.57 -3.39
N PRO A 31 13.25 18.01 -2.21
CA PRO A 31 14.69 18.05 -1.91
C PRO A 31 15.34 16.67 -1.92
N SER A 32 14.57 15.63 -1.56
CA SER A 32 15.05 14.23 -1.56
C SER A 32 14.96 13.54 -2.93
N GLY A 33 14.66 14.29 -4.00
CA GLY A 33 14.56 13.73 -5.36
C GLY A 33 13.49 12.64 -5.48
N ALA A 34 13.88 11.44 -5.88
CA ALA A 34 12.96 10.33 -6.11
C ALA A 34 12.43 9.66 -4.83
N LEU A 35 12.98 10.00 -3.65
CA LEU A 35 12.60 9.34 -2.41
C LEU A 35 11.12 9.56 -2.11
N ALA A 36 10.40 8.46 -1.85
CA ALA A 36 8.96 8.43 -1.59
C ALA A 36 8.08 9.03 -2.71
N ALA A 37 8.57 9.07 -3.97
CA ALA A 37 7.90 9.74 -5.07
C ALA A 37 6.42 9.34 -5.25
N HIS A 38 6.10 8.05 -5.15
CA HIS A 38 4.73 7.56 -5.29
C HIS A 38 3.82 7.91 -4.12
N VAL A 39 4.40 8.19 -2.96
CA VAL A 39 3.68 8.61 -1.75
C VAL A 39 3.46 10.11 -1.77
N LEU A 40 4.52 10.88 -1.99
CA LEU A 40 4.45 12.34 -2.06
C LEU A 40 3.61 12.80 -3.25
N GLY A 41 3.83 12.21 -4.41
CA GLY A 41 3.26 12.69 -5.65
C GLY A 41 4.01 13.91 -6.19
N PHE A 42 3.32 14.71 -6.99
CA PHE A 42 3.88 15.95 -7.52
C PHE A 42 2.79 16.97 -7.88
N VAL A 43 3.22 18.23 -7.93
CA VAL A 43 2.45 19.34 -8.50
C VAL A 43 2.95 19.56 -9.93
N ASN A 44 2.04 19.69 -10.90
CA ASN A 44 2.40 19.88 -12.29
C ASN A 44 2.79 21.35 -12.61
N LYS A 45 3.16 21.63 -13.86
CA LYS A 45 3.58 22.97 -14.28
C LYS A 45 2.48 24.02 -14.24
N GLU A 46 1.23 23.61 -14.18
CA GLU A 46 0.04 24.44 -14.01
C GLU A 46 -0.38 24.64 -12.56
N ASP A 47 0.50 24.31 -11.58
CA ASP A 47 0.25 24.34 -10.15
C ASP A 47 -0.93 23.45 -9.69
N VAL A 48 -1.17 22.35 -10.42
CA VAL A 48 -2.19 21.37 -10.06
C VAL A 48 -1.53 20.16 -9.39
N ALA A 49 -1.93 19.88 -8.16
CA ALA A 49 -1.53 18.68 -7.44
C ALA A 49 -2.10 17.43 -8.11
N SER A 50 -1.23 16.58 -8.64
CA SER A 50 -1.60 15.52 -9.59
C SER A 50 -1.81 14.16 -8.93
N MET A 51 -1.05 13.83 -7.88
CA MET A 51 -1.12 12.54 -7.20
C MET A 51 -0.54 12.59 -5.78
N GLY A 52 -0.69 11.50 -5.04
CA GLY A 52 -0.11 11.31 -3.70
C GLY A 52 -0.60 12.32 -2.67
N VAL A 53 0.22 12.57 -1.66
CA VAL A 53 -0.05 13.53 -0.59
C VAL A 53 -0.28 14.94 -1.13
N GLU A 54 0.46 15.34 -2.16
CA GLU A 54 0.24 16.64 -2.81
C GLU A 54 -1.22 16.83 -3.21
N ARG A 55 -1.84 15.81 -3.78
CA ARG A 55 -3.25 15.87 -4.20
C ARG A 55 -4.23 15.68 -3.05
N THR A 56 -3.99 14.74 -2.16
CA THR A 56 -4.94 14.46 -1.07
C THR A 56 -4.95 15.55 -0.01
N MET A 57 -3.82 16.24 0.17
CA MET A 57 -3.65 17.33 1.12
C MET A 57 -3.57 18.72 0.45
N ASP A 58 -3.89 18.83 -0.85
CA ASP A 58 -3.78 20.08 -1.61
C ASP A 58 -4.53 21.23 -0.93
N PHE A 59 -5.69 20.97 -0.34
CA PHE A 59 -6.47 21.98 0.39
C PHE A 59 -5.65 22.66 1.51
N TYR A 60 -4.82 21.90 2.20
CA TYR A 60 -3.97 22.41 3.27
C TYR A 60 -2.65 22.97 2.76
N LEU A 61 -2.06 22.31 1.76
CA LEU A 61 -0.72 22.64 1.27
C LEU A 61 -0.68 23.88 0.37
N ARG A 62 -1.75 24.15 -0.37
CA ARG A 62 -1.77 25.14 -1.47
C ARG A 62 -1.70 26.60 -0.98
N GLY A 63 -2.18 26.90 0.22
CA GLY A 63 -2.32 28.28 0.69
C GLY A 63 -3.39 29.07 -0.07
N GLN A 64 -3.38 30.37 0.12
CA GLN A 64 -4.30 31.30 -0.56
C GLN A 64 -3.52 32.43 -1.20
N HIS A 65 -3.73 32.66 -2.49
CA HIS A 65 -3.14 33.78 -3.19
C HIS A 65 -3.73 35.11 -2.68
N GLY A 66 -2.86 36.05 -2.36
CA GLY A 66 -3.24 37.43 -2.13
C GLY A 66 -3.60 38.11 -3.46
N TRP A 67 -4.37 39.13 -3.38
CA TRP A 67 -4.63 40.00 -4.54
C TRP A 67 -4.73 41.46 -4.07
N ARG A 68 -4.37 42.39 -4.99
CA ARG A 68 -4.33 43.80 -4.74
C ARG A 68 -4.93 44.53 -5.94
N GLU A 69 -5.84 45.46 -5.63
CA GLU A 69 -6.41 46.39 -6.59
C GLU A 69 -5.77 47.77 -6.36
N SER A 70 -5.04 48.26 -7.36
CA SER A 70 -4.38 49.56 -7.27
C SER A 70 -4.36 50.26 -8.63
N GLU A 71 -4.31 51.60 -8.62
CA GLU A 71 -4.08 52.39 -9.84
C GLU A 71 -2.59 52.44 -10.17
N ARG A 72 -2.30 52.58 -11.47
CA ARG A 72 -0.91 52.71 -11.99
C ARG A 72 -0.76 54.04 -12.75
N ASP A 73 0.39 54.67 -12.61
CA ASP A 73 0.75 55.84 -13.39
C ASP A 73 1.01 55.46 -14.86
N GLY A 74 1.18 56.50 -15.74
CA GLY A 74 1.48 56.30 -17.15
C GLY A 74 2.83 55.61 -17.44
N ARG A 75 3.64 55.36 -16.40
CA ARG A 75 4.86 54.54 -16.42
C ARG A 75 4.66 53.18 -15.80
N ARG A 76 3.41 52.78 -15.54
CA ARG A 76 2.98 51.51 -14.90
C ARG A 76 3.48 51.30 -13.47
N ARG A 77 3.91 52.35 -12.76
CA ARG A 77 4.26 52.28 -11.33
C ARG A 77 2.98 52.35 -10.52
N GLU A 78 2.89 51.52 -9.50
CA GLU A 78 1.76 51.51 -8.56
C GLU A 78 1.68 52.86 -7.83
N LEU A 79 0.49 53.38 -7.76
CA LEU A 79 0.17 54.57 -6.95
C LEU A 79 -0.39 54.11 -5.60
N ALA A 80 0.48 53.90 -4.62
CA ALA A 80 0.13 53.34 -3.30
C ALA A 80 -1.05 54.05 -2.60
N GLN A 81 -1.23 55.33 -2.88
CA GLN A 81 -2.32 56.16 -2.35
C GLN A 81 -3.71 55.82 -2.93
N PHE A 82 -3.75 55.06 -4.02
CA PHE A 82 -4.97 54.62 -4.68
C PHE A 82 -5.16 53.11 -4.57
N ARG A 83 -4.62 52.45 -3.52
CA ARG A 83 -4.98 51.10 -3.15
C ARG A 83 -6.40 51.07 -2.63
N SER A 84 -7.29 50.40 -3.35
CA SER A 84 -8.71 50.32 -2.99
C SER A 84 -9.04 49.07 -2.19
N ARG A 85 -8.37 47.94 -2.49
CA ARG A 85 -8.56 46.68 -1.81
C ARG A 85 -7.25 45.86 -1.85
N GLU A 86 -6.98 45.19 -0.74
CA GLU A 86 -5.86 44.29 -0.61
C GLU A 86 -6.25 43.07 0.24
N VAL A 87 -5.87 41.90 -0.22
CA VAL A 87 -5.94 40.66 0.55
C VAL A 87 -4.55 40.09 0.62
N GLU A 88 -4.02 39.98 1.82
CA GLU A 88 -2.71 39.39 2.07
C GLU A 88 -2.70 37.92 1.66
N PRO A 89 -1.61 37.38 1.06
CA PRO A 89 -1.47 35.97 0.81
C PRO A 89 -1.34 35.22 2.14
N ASN A 90 -1.96 34.05 2.22
CA ASN A 90 -1.79 33.14 3.35
C ASN A 90 -0.99 31.91 2.90
N ASN A 91 0.05 31.57 3.64
CA ASN A 91 0.81 30.35 3.40
C ASN A 91 -0.07 29.11 3.57
N GLY A 92 0.26 28.04 2.86
CA GLY A 92 -0.30 26.72 3.12
C GLY A 92 0.21 26.16 4.46
N PHE A 93 -0.48 25.18 4.97
CA PHE A 93 -0.09 24.44 6.16
C PHE A 93 1.02 23.44 5.85
N HIS A 94 1.66 22.96 6.90
CA HIS A 94 2.59 21.84 6.86
C HIS A 94 1.85 20.53 7.11
N VAL A 95 2.25 19.48 6.40
CA VAL A 95 1.71 18.12 6.55
C VAL A 95 2.82 17.21 7.04
N GLU A 96 2.66 16.65 8.24
CA GLU A 96 3.57 15.64 8.80
C GLU A 96 3.07 14.24 8.44
N LEU A 97 3.95 13.46 7.80
CA LEU A 97 3.65 12.10 7.40
C LEU A 97 4.03 11.09 8.49
N THR A 98 3.49 9.88 8.39
CA THR A 98 3.88 8.73 9.21
C THR A 98 5.14 8.05 8.71
N LEU A 99 5.64 8.43 7.51
CA LEU A 99 6.85 7.88 6.93
C LEU A 99 8.06 8.09 7.84
N ASP A 100 8.84 7.04 8.03
CA ASP A 100 10.17 7.10 8.59
C ASP A 100 11.20 7.21 7.46
N LEU A 101 11.99 8.29 7.46
CA LEU A 101 12.94 8.59 6.39
C LEU A 101 13.98 7.48 6.23
N MET A 102 14.44 6.89 7.33
CA MET A 102 15.44 5.82 7.30
C MET A 102 14.83 4.53 6.73
N VAL A 103 13.61 4.17 7.17
CA VAL A 103 12.90 3.00 6.64
C VAL A 103 12.64 3.18 5.15
N GLN A 104 12.19 4.37 4.72
CA GLN A 104 11.94 4.67 3.31
C GLN A 104 13.21 4.50 2.46
N HIS A 105 14.32 5.04 2.94
CA HIS A 105 15.62 4.90 2.26
C HIS A 105 16.04 3.43 2.14
N ILE A 106 15.93 2.65 3.21
CA ILE A 106 16.30 1.22 3.23
C ILE A 106 15.49 0.42 2.22
N ILE A 107 14.17 0.65 2.14
CA ILE A 107 13.34 -0.11 1.21
C ILE A 107 13.57 0.28 -0.25
N GLU A 108 13.92 1.53 -0.54
CA GLU A 108 14.27 1.95 -1.91
C GLU A 108 15.62 1.37 -2.36
N GLU A 109 16.62 1.35 -1.47
CA GLU A 109 17.88 0.66 -1.75
C GLU A 109 17.69 -0.85 -1.93
N ALA A 110 16.77 -1.47 -1.16
CA ALA A 110 16.41 -2.88 -1.37
C ALA A 110 15.74 -3.11 -2.74
N LEU A 111 14.85 -2.20 -3.18
CA LEU A 111 14.24 -2.27 -4.53
C LEU A 111 15.28 -2.13 -5.64
N LYS A 112 16.26 -1.26 -5.48
CA LYS A 112 17.37 -1.12 -6.43
C LYS A 112 18.21 -2.41 -6.54
N GLN A 113 18.51 -3.06 -5.42
CA GLN A 113 19.17 -4.37 -5.43
C GLN A 113 18.31 -5.45 -6.10
N ILE A 114 16.98 -5.41 -5.93
CA ILE A 114 16.04 -6.32 -6.61
C ILE A 114 16.03 -6.05 -8.11
N GLU A 115 16.04 -4.79 -8.53
CA GLU A 115 16.14 -4.40 -9.94
C GLU A 115 17.40 -4.95 -10.58
N GLU A 116 18.57 -4.66 -9.97
CA GLU A 116 19.89 -5.10 -10.47
C GLU A 116 19.98 -6.63 -10.60
N LYS A 117 19.42 -7.36 -9.62
CA LYS A 117 19.55 -8.81 -9.55
C LYS A 117 18.54 -9.57 -10.40
N TYR A 118 17.31 -9.07 -10.49
CA TYR A 118 16.19 -9.85 -11.05
C TYR A 118 15.51 -9.19 -12.25
N ALA A 119 15.80 -7.89 -12.53
CA ALA A 119 15.18 -7.10 -13.59
C ALA A 119 13.64 -7.29 -13.67
N PRO A 120 12.89 -7.10 -12.56
CA PRO A 120 11.45 -7.31 -12.54
C PRO A 120 10.75 -6.26 -13.39
N LYS A 121 9.55 -6.57 -13.90
CA LYS A 121 8.67 -5.56 -14.54
C LYS A 121 8.08 -4.56 -13.55
N GLY A 122 7.98 -4.95 -12.29
CA GLY A 122 7.52 -4.12 -11.20
C GLY A 122 7.78 -4.81 -9.86
N ALA A 123 8.04 -4.02 -8.84
CA ALA A 123 8.21 -4.48 -7.46
C ALA A 123 7.65 -3.45 -6.49
N THR A 124 7.23 -3.91 -5.32
CA THR A 124 6.67 -3.05 -4.27
C THR A 124 7.15 -3.55 -2.91
N ILE A 125 7.56 -2.63 -2.04
CA ILE A 125 7.83 -2.89 -0.63
C ILE A 125 6.96 -1.95 0.20
N ILE A 126 6.26 -2.51 1.20
CA ILE A 126 5.44 -1.76 2.16
C ILE A 126 5.91 -2.13 3.56
N VAL A 127 6.11 -1.14 4.40
CA VAL A 127 6.42 -1.29 5.82
C VAL A 127 5.41 -0.49 6.61
N SER A 128 4.76 -1.11 7.58
CA SER A 128 3.80 -0.43 8.47
C SER A 128 3.96 -0.88 9.91
N GLU A 129 3.44 -0.07 10.82
CA GLU A 129 3.24 -0.43 12.22
C GLU A 129 1.85 -1.04 12.39
N PRO A 130 1.73 -2.35 12.70
CA PRO A 130 0.44 -3.03 12.70
C PRO A 130 -0.56 -2.49 13.73
N SER A 131 -0.08 -1.95 14.86
CA SER A 131 -0.91 -1.46 15.96
C SER A 131 -1.62 -0.15 15.66
N THR A 132 -1.03 0.68 14.79
CA THR A 132 -1.55 2.00 14.43
C THR A 132 -2.08 2.07 13.00
N GLY A 133 -1.62 1.18 12.11
CA GLY A 133 -1.86 1.28 10.68
C GLY A 133 -0.94 2.30 9.99
N PHE A 134 0.02 2.91 10.69
CA PHE A 134 0.95 3.88 10.13
C PHE A 134 1.84 3.23 9.07
N ILE A 135 1.89 3.84 7.89
CA ILE A 135 2.82 3.48 6.85
C ILE A 135 4.16 4.15 7.15
N LEU A 136 5.16 3.34 7.48
CA LEU A 136 6.52 3.79 7.77
C LEU A 136 7.37 3.89 6.51
N GLY A 137 7.01 3.14 5.47
CA GLY A 137 7.67 3.17 4.18
C GLY A 137 6.83 2.50 3.09
N LEU A 138 6.84 3.08 1.90
CA LEU A 138 6.20 2.52 0.71
C LEU A 138 7.02 2.90 -0.52
N ALA A 139 7.53 1.90 -1.21
CA ALA A 139 8.34 2.10 -2.40
C ALA A 139 7.88 1.17 -3.54
N ASN A 140 7.92 1.70 -4.75
CA ASN A 140 7.58 0.97 -5.98
C ASN A 140 8.73 1.07 -6.99
N TYR A 141 8.90 0.03 -7.80
CA TYR A 141 9.73 0.03 -8.99
C TYR A 141 8.84 -0.26 -10.23
N PRO A 142 9.06 0.43 -11.35
CA PRO A 142 9.97 1.57 -11.55
C PRO A 142 9.51 2.82 -10.79
N SER A 143 10.47 3.72 -10.49
CA SER A 143 10.24 4.98 -9.80
C SER A 143 10.55 6.19 -10.69
N PHE A 144 10.28 7.39 -10.21
CA PHE A 144 10.50 8.64 -10.93
C PHE A 144 10.98 9.75 -9.98
N ASN A 145 11.55 10.82 -10.52
CA ASN A 145 11.87 12.03 -9.76
C ASN A 145 10.72 13.04 -9.90
N PRO A 146 10.01 13.42 -8.82
CA PRO A 146 8.92 14.39 -8.88
C PRO A 146 9.33 15.76 -9.42
N ASN A 147 10.60 16.18 -9.22
CA ASN A 147 11.12 17.44 -9.79
C ASN A 147 11.21 17.41 -11.32
N GLU A 148 11.17 16.22 -11.93
CA GLU A 148 11.33 16.01 -13.35
C GLU A 148 10.30 15.03 -13.92
N PHE A 149 9.10 14.97 -13.32
CA PHE A 149 8.05 13.99 -13.59
C PHE A 149 7.76 13.82 -15.09
N TRP A 150 7.86 14.90 -15.88
CA TRP A 150 7.59 14.89 -17.33
C TRP A 150 8.60 14.10 -18.16
N LYS A 151 9.75 13.74 -17.60
CA LYS A 151 10.78 12.91 -18.26
C LYS A 151 10.46 11.42 -18.19
N TYR A 152 9.48 11.01 -17.40
CA TYR A 152 9.15 9.61 -17.13
C TYR A 152 7.83 9.20 -17.79
N PRO A 153 7.72 7.96 -18.28
CA PRO A 153 6.46 7.41 -18.77
C PRO A 153 5.36 7.44 -17.72
N LEU A 154 4.11 7.65 -18.12
CA LEU A 154 2.97 7.70 -17.18
C LEU A 154 2.81 6.45 -16.30
N ASP A 155 3.16 5.26 -16.82
CA ASP A 155 3.09 4.03 -16.05
C ASP A 155 4.03 4.01 -14.84
N THR A 156 5.14 4.78 -14.87
CA THR A 156 6.06 4.89 -13.73
C THR A 156 5.49 5.73 -12.59
N HIS A 157 4.52 6.59 -12.85
CA HIS A 157 3.87 7.39 -11.82
C HIS A 157 2.86 6.59 -10.99
N ARG A 158 2.46 5.42 -11.46
CA ARG A 158 1.44 4.59 -10.81
C ARG A 158 1.93 4.05 -9.47
N ASN A 159 1.15 4.24 -8.41
CA ASN A 159 1.40 3.58 -7.12
C ASN A 159 0.94 2.11 -7.19
N ARG A 160 1.86 1.22 -7.57
CA ARG A 160 1.60 -0.22 -7.75
C ARG A 160 1.12 -0.91 -6.49
N ALA A 161 1.44 -0.36 -5.32
CA ALA A 161 0.98 -0.89 -4.03
C ALA A 161 -0.55 -0.99 -3.95
N VAL A 162 -1.26 -0.07 -4.61
CA VAL A 162 -2.73 0.06 -4.54
C VAL A 162 -3.44 -0.10 -5.88
N THR A 163 -2.69 -0.15 -7.01
CA THR A 163 -3.27 -0.23 -8.35
C THR A 163 -3.05 -1.57 -9.05
N ASP A 164 -2.00 -2.32 -8.70
CA ASP A 164 -1.69 -3.60 -9.34
C ASP A 164 -2.43 -4.73 -8.64
N VAL A 165 -3.28 -5.43 -9.39
CA VAL A 165 -4.01 -6.60 -8.91
C VAL A 165 -3.33 -7.87 -9.38
N TYR A 166 -3.11 -8.79 -8.46
CA TYR A 166 -2.54 -10.11 -8.74
C TYR A 166 -3.17 -11.18 -7.83
N GLU A 167 -3.04 -12.43 -8.22
CA GLU A 167 -3.42 -13.54 -7.35
C GLU A 167 -2.39 -13.70 -6.23
N PRO A 168 -2.77 -13.55 -4.93
CA PRO A 168 -1.80 -13.55 -3.83
C PRO A 168 -1.10 -14.88 -3.61
N GLY A 169 -1.61 -15.96 -4.21
CA GLY A 169 -1.04 -17.29 -4.05
C GLY A 169 -0.99 -17.72 -2.58
N SER A 170 0.05 -18.42 -2.18
CA SER A 170 0.17 -19.01 -0.84
C SER A 170 0.21 -18.01 0.32
N THR A 171 0.31 -16.70 0.08
CA THR A 171 0.14 -15.71 1.15
C THR A 171 -1.30 -15.65 1.65
N PHE A 172 -2.26 -15.98 0.80
CA PHE A 172 -3.68 -16.05 1.18
C PHE A 172 -4.01 -17.18 2.17
N LYS A 173 -3.17 -18.23 2.27
CA LYS A 173 -3.43 -19.40 3.14
C LYS A 173 -3.66 -19.06 4.61
N MET A 174 -3.15 -17.91 5.07
CA MET A 174 -3.40 -17.44 6.43
C MET A 174 -4.90 -17.23 6.71
N VAL A 175 -5.70 -16.85 5.69
CA VAL A 175 -7.15 -16.59 5.85
C VAL A 175 -7.91 -17.88 6.22
N PRO A 176 -7.91 -18.95 5.41
CA PRO A 176 -8.62 -20.19 5.77
C PRO A 176 -8.06 -20.85 7.03
N ILE A 177 -6.75 -20.76 7.30
CA ILE A 177 -6.16 -21.28 8.54
C ILE A 177 -6.67 -20.48 9.75
N ALA A 178 -6.67 -19.16 9.65
CA ALA A 178 -7.23 -18.31 10.72
C ALA A 178 -8.73 -18.60 10.93
N ALA A 179 -9.49 -18.82 9.87
CA ALA A 179 -10.91 -19.11 9.93
C ALA A 179 -11.18 -20.43 10.68
N VAL A 180 -10.57 -21.54 10.29
CA VAL A 180 -10.83 -22.85 10.96
C VAL A 180 -10.42 -22.85 12.43
N LEU A 181 -9.32 -22.15 12.78
CA LEU A 181 -8.87 -22.02 14.17
C LEU A 181 -9.77 -21.07 14.98
N ASN A 182 -10.27 -20.01 14.37
CA ASN A 182 -11.14 -19.03 15.04
C ASN A 182 -12.52 -19.59 15.36
N GLU A 183 -13.05 -20.44 14.47
CA GLU A 183 -14.29 -21.17 14.66
C GLU A 183 -14.13 -22.41 15.55
N GLY A 184 -12.89 -22.77 15.92
CA GLY A 184 -12.62 -23.96 16.73
C GLY A 184 -12.93 -25.28 16.03
N LEU A 185 -12.91 -25.28 14.69
CA LEU A 185 -13.19 -26.48 13.89
C LEU A 185 -12.05 -27.49 13.92
N VAL A 186 -10.85 -27.01 14.19
CA VAL A 186 -9.62 -27.82 14.29
C VAL A 186 -8.67 -27.25 15.35
N THR A 187 -7.76 -28.11 15.82
CA THR A 187 -6.57 -27.77 16.59
C THR A 187 -5.32 -27.81 15.69
N LEU A 188 -4.16 -27.40 16.21
CA LEU A 188 -2.90 -27.45 15.43
C LEU A 188 -2.41 -28.87 15.21
N GLU A 189 -2.78 -29.79 16.09
CA GLU A 189 -2.38 -31.20 16.10
C GLU A 189 -3.29 -32.08 15.24
N ASP A 190 -4.48 -31.62 14.89
CA ASP A 190 -5.41 -32.36 14.03
C ASP A 190 -4.77 -32.60 12.66
N THR A 191 -5.08 -33.78 12.11
CA THR A 191 -4.44 -34.27 10.90
C THR A 191 -5.37 -34.26 9.69
N VAL A 192 -4.83 -34.02 8.52
CA VAL A 192 -5.52 -34.02 7.23
C VAL A 192 -4.74 -34.89 6.25
N ASP A 193 -5.42 -35.87 5.62
CA ASP A 193 -4.84 -36.65 4.56
C ASP A 193 -4.71 -35.80 3.28
N CYS A 194 -3.48 -35.43 2.94
CA CYS A 194 -3.12 -34.65 1.77
C CYS A 194 -2.79 -35.49 0.52
N SER A 195 -2.87 -36.83 0.60
CA SER A 195 -2.68 -37.73 -0.54
C SER A 195 -3.88 -37.72 -1.49
N ILE A 196 -5.07 -37.46 -0.95
CA ILE A 196 -6.35 -37.46 -1.67
C ILE A 196 -6.37 -36.42 -2.77
N GLN A 197 -6.81 -36.80 -3.97
CA GLN A 197 -6.86 -35.93 -5.14
C GLN A 197 -8.26 -35.34 -5.41
N THR A 198 -9.29 -36.06 -4.99
CA THR A 198 -10.70 -35.68 -5.19
C THR A 198 -11.45 -36.01 -3.93
N VAL A 199 -12.27 -35.05 -3.47
CA VAL A 199 -13.14 -35.21 -2.30
C VAL A 199 -14.58 -34.96 -2.70
N GLU A 200 -15.51 -35.59 -2.02
CA GLU A 200 -16.92 -35.21 -2.13
C GLU A 200 -17.17 -33.96 -1.26
N TYR A 201 -17.76 -32.96 -1.86
CA TYR A 201 -18.14 -31.72 -1.16
C TYR A 201 -19.52 -31.24 -1.62
N ARG A 202 -20.46 -31.16 -0.71
CA ARG A 202 -21.87 -30.82 -0.97
C ARG A 202 -22.53 -31.69 -2.05
N GLY A 203 -22.19 -32.97 -2.08
CA GLY A 203 -22.75 -33.97 -3.04
C GLY A 203 -22.07 -33.98 -4.41
N TYR A 204 -20.96 -33.24 -4.59
CA TYR A 204 -20.22 -33.20 -5.85
C TYR A 204 -18.74 -33.58 -5.66
N PRO A 205 -18.13 -34.31 -6.63
CA PRO A 205 -16.70 -34.56 -6.61
C PRO A 205 -15.90 -33.29 -6.93
N VAL A 206 -15.09 -32.83 -6.00
CA VAL A 206 -14.22 -31.64 -6.15
C VAL A 206 -12.77 -32.11 -6.27
N LYS A 207 -12.13 -31.76 -7.37
CA LYS A 207 -10.71 -32.02 -7.60
C LYS A 207 -9.87 -31.04 -6.79
N LEU A 208 -9.01 -31.55 -5.91
CA LEU A 208 -8.09 -30.77 -5.11
C LEU A 208 -6.88 -30.28 -5.93
N PRO A 209 -6.27 -29.14 -5.57
CA PRO A 209 -5.07 -28.63 -6.22
C PRO A 209 -3.89 -29.58 -5.98
N LYS A 210 -2.88 -29.51 -6.86
CA LYS A 210 -1.63 -30.24 -6.66
C LYS A 210 -0.74 -29.50 -5.65
N ASP A 211 -0.08 -30.27 -4.78
CA ASP A 211 1.03 -29.78 -3.98
C ASP A 211 2.33 -29.71 -4.81
N HIS A 212 3.31 -28.94 -4.37
CA HIS A 212 4.61 -28.83 -5.02
C HIS A 212 5.43 -30.14 -4.91
N ARG A 213 5.11 -30.97 -3.93
CA ARG A 213 5.57 -32.36 -3.77
C ARG A 213 4.44 -33.19 -3.15
N PRO A 214 4.47 -34.53 -3.29
CA PRO A 214 3.51 -35.37 -2.60
C PRO A 214 3.61 -35.24 -1.09
N PHE A 215 2.46 -35.23 -0.43
CA PHE A 215 2.32 -35.34 1.01
C PHE A 215 1.32 -36.44 1.31
N ASP A 216 1.54 -37.14 2.40
CA ASP A 216 0.59 -38.05 3.01
C ASP A 216 -0.29 -37.30 4.02
N THR A 217 -0.38 -37.74 5.24
CA THR A 217 -1.11 -37.07 6.32
C THR A 217 -0.24 -35.95 6.90
N LEU A 218 -0.79 -34.75 7.01
CA LEU A 218 -0.15 -33.58 7.64
C LEU A 218 -0.99 -33.07 8.79
N THR A 219 -0.34 -32.56 9.84
CA THR A 219 -1.02 -31.77 10.87
C THR A 219 -1.43 -30.40 10.32
N VAL A 220 -2.37 -29.72 10.97
CA VAL A 220 -2.74 -28.33 10.63
C VAL A 220 -1.52 -27.43 10.67
N HIS A 221 -0.63 -27.62 11.66
CA HIS A 221 0.68 -26.95 11.75
C HIS A 221 1.50 -27.19 10.48
N ASP A 222 1.65 -28.43 10.05
CA ASP A 222 2.44 -28.82 8.87
C ASP A 222 1.85 -28.32 7.55
N ILE A 223 0.54 -28.20 7.45
CA ILE A 223 -0.13 -27.68 6.25
C ILE A 223 0.34 -26.25 5.94
N ILE A 224 0.47 -25.37 6.94
CA ILE A 224 0.92 -24.00 6.72
C ILE A 224 2.44 -23.91 6.57
N THR A 225 3.22 -24.60 7.39
CA THR A 225 4.69 -24.53 7.37
C THR A 225 5.28 -25.16 6.10
N LYS A 226 4.70 -26.27 5.62
CA LYS A 226 5.07 -26.92 4.36
C LYS A 226 4.28 -26.38 3.15
N SER A 227 3.32 -25.48 3.40
CA SER A 227 2.50 -24.80 2.39
C SER A 227 1.70 -25.78 1.50
N SER A 228 1.06 -26.83 2.07
CA SER A 228 0.23 -27.76 1.34
C SER A 228 -1.02 -27.08 0.75
N ASN A 229 -1.25 -27.23 -0.55
CA ASN A 229 -2.43 -26.74 -1.26
C ASN A 229 -3.65 -27.61 -0.96
N ARG A 230 -3.45 -28.95 -0.95
CA ARG A 230 -4.54 -29.90 -0.66
C ARG A 230 -5.01 -29.77 0.78
N GLY A 231 -4.07 -29.70 1.72
CA GLY A 231 -4.38 -29.54 3.12
C GLY A 231 -5.22 -28.29 3.39
N VAL A 232 -4.79 -27.14 2.87
CA VAL A 232 -5.54 -25.88 3.09
C VAL A 232 -6.90 -25.87 2.39
N ALA A 233 -7.03 -26.48 1.21
CA ALA A 233 -8.32 -26.62 0.52
C ALA A 233 -9.31 -27.46 1.34
N ARG A 234 -8.86 -28.56 1.93
CA ARG A 234 -9.70 -29.40 2.81
C ARG A 234 -10.10 -28.65 4.09
N LEU A 235 -9.18 -27.91 4.71
CA LEU A 235 -9.51 -27.09 5.87
C LEU A 235 -10.55 -26.01 5.52
N ALA A 236 -10.41 -25.34 4.38
CA ALA A 236 -11.38 -24.34 3.95
C ALA A 236 -12.79 -24.91 3.71
N MET A 237 -12.88 -26.16 3.25
CA MET A 237 -14.16 -26.85 3.09
C MET A 237 -14.89 -27.07 4.42
N LEU A 238 -14.18 -27.12 5.56
CA LEU A 238 -14.81 -27.18 6.89
C LEU A 238 -15.52 -25.88 7.24
N VAL A 239 -14.94 -24.73 6.85
CA VAL A 239 -15.56 -23.39 7.03
C VAL A 239 -16.73 -23.20 6.06
N GLY A 240 -16.66 -23.82 4.88
CA GLY A 240 -17.65 -23.68 3.82
C GLY A 240 -17.44 -22.44 2.94
N ASN A 241 -18.25 -22.34 1.87
CA ASN A 241 -18.12 -21.28 0.87
C ASN A 241 -18.39 -19.90 1.47
N GLU A 242 -19.49 -19.78 2.17
CA GLU A 242 -19.95 -18.53 2.82
C GLU A 242 -18.94 -18.08 3.85
N GLY A 243 -18.52 -18.97 4.77
CA GLY A 243 -17.55 -18.63 5.79
C GLY A 243 -16.18 -18.24 5.21
N LEU A 244 -15.69 -18.95 4.17
CA LEU A 244 -14.43 -18.56 3.51
C LEU A 244 -14.54 -17.18 2.84
N TYR A 245 -15.65 -16.88 2.20
CA TYR A 245 -15.93 -15.56 1.63
C TYR A 245 -15.96 -14.47 2.69
N ASP A 246 -16.69 -14.70 3.78
CA ASP A 246 -16.85 -13.74 4.87
C ASP A 246 -15.50 -13.45 5.56
N TYR A 247 -14.69 -14.48 5.82
CA TYR A 247 -13.34 -14.28 6.34
C TYR A 247 -12.44 -13.54 5.35
N ALA A 248 -12.49 -13.83 4.05
CA ALA A 248 -11.73 -13.08 3.06
C ALA A 248 -12.12 -11.60 3.08
N ARG A 249 -13.41 -11.31 3.11
CA ARG A 249 -13.94 -9.94 3.27
C ARG A 249 -13.47 -9.29 4.58
N ALA A 250 -13.57 -10.01 5.68
CA ALA A 250 -13.15 -9.50 6.99
C ALA A 250 -11.67 -9.13 7.02
N PHE A 251 -10.80 -9.90 6.33
CA PHE A 251 -9.37 -9.61 6.16
C PHE A 251 -9.08 -8.46 5.18
N GLY A 252 -10.10 -7.88 4.51
CA GLY A 252 -9.97 -6.72 3.64
C GLY A 252 -9.84 -7.03 2.15
N PHE A 253 -10.00 -8.29 1.73
CA PHE A 253 -9.99 -8.63 0.30
C PHE A 253 -11.31 -8.20 -0.38
N GLY A 254 -11.20 -7.70 -1.60
CA GLY A 254 -12.36 -7.27 -2.39
C GLY A 254 -12.98 -5.93 -1.95
N GLU A 255 -12.26 -5.13 -1.16
CA GLU A 255 -12.65 -3.78 -0.77
C GLU A 255 -11.46 -2.83 -0.74
N SER A 256 -11.69 -1.52 -0.80
CA SER A 256 -10.66 -0.51 -0.58
C SER A 256 -10.06 -0.64 0.83
N THR A 257 -8.75 -0.51 0.93
CA THR A 257 -8.07 -0.50 2.22
C THR A 257 -8.34 0.78 3.00
N GLY A 258 -8.67 1.87 2.31
CA GLY A 258 -8.80 3.21 2.86
C GLY A 258 -7.49 4.01 2.79
N PHE A 259 -6.51 3.53 2.02
CA PHE A 259 -5.30 4.30 1.76
C PHE A 259 -5.65 5.61 1.05
N ASP A 260 -5.20 6.74 1.60
CA ASP A 260 -5.46 8.09 1.07
C ASP A 260 -4.78 8.35 -0.28
N GLY A 261 -4.50 7.30 -1.02
CA GLY A 261 -3.92 7.38 -2.36
C GLY A 261 -5.00 7.37 -3.44
N ILE A 262 -4.80 8.21 -4.43
CA ILE A 262 -5.68 8.26 -5.59
C ILE A 262 -5.44 7.04 -6.47
N GLY A 263 -6.54 6.43 -6.92
CA GLY A 263 -6.51 5.31 -7.84
C GLY A 263 -6.48 3.94 -7.16
N GLU A 264 -6.75 3.85 -5.85
CA GLU A 264 -6.88 2.56 -5.18
C GLU A 264 -7.99 1.72 -5.83
N VAL A 265 -7.68 0.44 -6.07
CA VAL A 265 -8.63 -0.53 -6.62
C VAL A 265 -9.02 -1.58 -5.58
N ASN A 266 -10.26 -2.05 -5.65
CA ASN A 266 -10.81 -2.99 -4.66
C ASN A 266 -10.28 -4.44 -4.81
N GLY A 267 -9.42 -4.72 -5.80
CA GLY A 267 -9.10 -6.09 -6.13
C GLY A 267 -10.31 -6.85 -6.69
N MET A 268 -10.28 -8.20 -6.57
CA MET A 268 -11.34 -9.05 -7.10
C MET A 268 -11.68 -10.17 -6.10
N LEU A 269 -12.91 -10.14 -5.60
CA LEU A 269 -13.48 -11.19 -4.75
C LEU A 269 -14.93 -11.41 -5.18
N HIS A 270 -15.16 -12.47 -5.94
CA HIS A 270 -16.50 -12.79 -6.41
C HIS A 270 -17.40 -13.29 -5.28
N PRO A 271 -18.68 -12.89 -5.25
CA PRO A 271 -19.64 -13.39 -4.28
C PRO A 271 -19.88 -14.90 -4.49
N VAL A 272 -20.26 -15.60 -3.41
CA VAL A 272 -20.40 -17.06 -3.40
C VAL A 272 -21.29 -17.58 -4.52
N GLN A 273 -22.34 -16.82 -4.90
CA GLN A 273 -23.28 -17.17 -5.97
C GLN A 273 -22.61 -17.25 -7.37
N ALA A 274 -21.47 -16.60 -7.53
CA ALA A 274 -20.69 -16.64 -8.78
C ALA A 274 -19.58 -17.70 -8.75
N TRP A 275 -19.45 -18.47 -7.66
CA TRP A 275 -18.43 -19.52 -7.57
C TRP A 275 -18.80 -20.73 -8.42
N ASP A 276 -17.80 -21.27 -9.09
CA ASP A 276 -17.89 -22.58 -9.72
C ASP A 276 -17.59 -23.71 -8.72
N GLY A 277 -17.73 -24.96 -9.15
CA GLY A 277 -17.46 -26.13 -8.31
C GLY A 277 -15.99 -26.27 -7.88
N LEU A 278 -15.06 -25.49 -8.43
CA LEU A 278 -13.64 -25.53 -8.10
C LEU A 278 -13.18 -24.39 -7.22
N THR A 279 -13.91 -23.30 -7.13
CA THR A 279 -13.52 -22.08 -6.41
C THR A 279 -13.17 -22.37 -4.95
N ILE A 280 -13.98 -23.18 -4.23
CA ILE A 280 -13.72 -23.58 -2.84
C ILE A 280 -12.37 -24.31 -2.65
N SER A 281 -11.87 -24.97 -3.68
CA SER A 281 -10.58 -25.68 -3.63
C SER A 281 -9.41 -24.80 -4.12
N ARG A 282 -9.66 -23.73 -4.86
CA ARG A 282 -8.65 -22.85 -5.47
C ARG A 282 -8.39 -21.60 -4.65
N MET A 283 -9.44 -20.94 -4.18
CA MET A 283 -9.34 -19.73 -3.38
C MET A 283 -8.48 -19.90 -2.11
N PRO A 284 -8.53 -21.02 -1.37
CA PRO A 284 -7.69 -21.18 -0.17
C PRO A 284 -6.19 -21.10 -0.42
N MET A 285 -5.74 -21.38 -1.64
CA MET A 285 -4.34 -21.26 -2.02
C MET A 285 -4.02 -19.92 -2.74
N GLY A 286 -4.99 -18.97 -2.76
CA GLY A 286 -4.82 -17.64 -3.30
C GLY A 286 -5.02 -17.52 -4.81
N HIS A 287 -5.78 -18.44 -5.42
CA HIS A 287 -6.30 -18.33 -6.79
C HIS A 287 -7.79 -17.98 -6.77
N ALA A 288 -8.33 -17.50 -7.88
CA ALA A 288 -9.72 -17.00 -7.97
C ALA A 288 -10.01 -15.82 -7.00
N VAL A 289 -8.97 -15.17 -6.52
CA VAL A 289 -9.01 -13.91 -5.78
C VAL A 289 -7.91 -13.01 -6.32
N GLY A 290 -8.23 -11.76 -6.58
CA GLY A 290 -7.27 -10.74 -6.99
C GLY A 290 -7.09 -9.71 -5.88
N ALA A 291 -5.86 -9.45 -5.50
CA ALA A 291 -5.54 -8.51 -4.42
C ALA A 291 -4.44 -7.54 -4.82
N THR A 292 -4.46 -6.35 -4.23
CA THR A 292 -3.33 -5.42 -4.32
C THR A 292 -2.26 -5.79 -3.28
N PRO A 293 -1.00 -5.37 -3.48
CA PRO A 293 0.04 -5.50 -2.45
C PRO A 293 -0.40 -4.93 -1.09
N MET A 294 -1.12 -3.80 -1.08
CA MET A 294 -1.63 -3.17 0.12
C MET A 294 -2.65 -4.06 0.84
N GLN A 295 -3.60 -4.66 0.12
CA GLN A 295 -4.56 -5.60 0.71
C GLN A 295 -3.87 -6.81 1.35
N VAL A 296 -2.89 -7.41 0.67
CA VAL A 296 -2.13 -8.55 1.22
C VAL A 296 -1.33 -8.13 2.45
N HIS A 297 -0.72 -6.94 2.43
CA HIS A 297 0.04 -6.40 3.54
C HIS A 297 -0.84 -6.20 4.78
N TYR A 298 -1.98 -5.52 4.64
CA TYR A 298 -2.88 -5.25 5.77
C TYR A 298 -3.63 -6.49 6.24
N ALA A 299 -3.94 -7.45 5.35
CA ALA A 299 -4.42 -8.76 5.77
C ALA A 299 -3.41 -9.50 6.65
N THR A 300 -2.10 -9.38 6.34
CA THR A 300 -1.03 -9.93 7.19
C THR A 300 -0.92 -9.16 8.51
N SER A 301 -1.10 -7.84 8.50
CA SER A 301 -1.08 -6.99 9.69
C SER A 301 -2.15 -7.38 10.71
N VAL A 302 -3.30 -7.92 10.28
CA VAL A 302 -4.33 -8.47 11.19
C VAL A 302 -3.73 -9.50 12.15
N ILE A 303 -2.87 -10.38 11.62
CA ILE A 303 -2.23 -11.42 12.44
C ILE A 303 -1.25 -10.79 13.44
N ALA A 304 -0.44 -9.82 12.99
CA ALA A 304 0.52 -9.11 13.83
C ALA A 304 -0.17 -8.23 14.89
N ASN A 305 -1.37 -7.71 14.59
CA ASN A 305 -2.16 -6.83 15.47
C ASN A 305 -3.27 -7.56 16.22
N GLN A 306 -2.99 -8.74 16.72
CA GLN A 306 -3.92 -9.49 17.60
C GLN A 306 -5.35 -9.62 17.04
N GLY A 307 -5.47 -9.75 15.72
CA GLY A 307 -6.73 -9.96 15.02
C GLY A 307 -7.52 -8.71 14.69
N VAL A 308 -6.93 -7.53 14.78
CA VAL A 308 -7.57 -6.25 14.42
C VAL A 308 -7.00 -5.72 13.12
N LEU A 309 -7.87 -5.42 12.16
CA LEU A 309 -7.54 -4.71 10.92
C LEU A 309 -7.57 -3.20 11.19
N MET A 310 -6.43 -2.55 10.97
CA MET A 310 -6.33 -1.09 11.00
C MET A 310 -6.49 -0.51 9.59
N GLU A 311 -6.90 0.74 9.50
CA GLU A 311 -6.82 1.50 8.24
C GLU A 311 -5.38 1.96 7.98
N PRO A 312 -4.90 1.89 6.72
CA PRO A 312 -3.63 2.51 6.34
C PRO A 312 -3.65 4.01 6.65
N GLN A 313 -2.64 4.49 7.34
CA GLN A 313 -2.54 5.91 7.64
C GLN A 313 -1.19 6.45 7.20
N LEU A 314 -1.21 7.53 6.43
CA LEU A 314 -0.03 8.16 5.86
C LEU A 314 0.23 9.54 6.44
N VAL A 315 -0.81 10.28 6.81
CA VAL A 315 -0.71 11.62 7.41
C VAL A 315 -0.88 11.51 8.91
N ARG A 316 0.02 12.14 9.67
CA ARG A 316 -0.04 12.22 11.13
C ARG A 316 -0.78 13.47 11.60
N ARG A 317 -0.39 14.63 11.06
CA ARG A 317 -1.00 15.92 11.42
C ARG A 317 -0.78 16.98 10.35
N VAL A 318 -1.60 18.00 10.43
CA VAL A 318 -1.44 19.27 9.74
C VAL A 318 -1.16 20.35 10.78
N PHE A 319 -0.19 21.22 10.54
CA PHE A 319 0.21 22.28 11.46
C PHE A 319 0.58 23.57 10.71
N ASP A 320 0.54 24.69 11.39
CA ASP A 320 0.86 26.01 10.83
C ASP A 320 2.35 26.36 10.95
N ASP A 321 2.73 27.57 10.47
CA ASP A 321 4.10 28.10 10.52
C ASP A 321 4.61 28.30 11.97
N ALA A 322 3.72 28.40 12.97
CA ALA A 322 4.08 28.48 14.38
C ALA A 322 4.30 27.09 15.01
N GLY A 323 4.00 26.01 14.28
CA GLY A 323 4.07 24.64 14.74
C GLY A 323 2.83 24.15 15.49
N GLU A 324 1.77 24.99 15.55
CA GLU A 324 0.51 24.64 16.20
C GLU A 324 -0.28 23.66 15.33
N THR A 325 -0.75 22.59 15.96
CA THR A 325 -1.50 21.54 15.24
C THR A 325 -2.92 21.99 14.93
N VAL A 326 -3.25 22.06 13.66
CA VAL A 326 -4.58 22.40 13.14
C VAL A 326 -5.47 21.17 13.03
N LEU A 327 -4.90 20.02 12.63
CA LEU A 327 -5.60 18.76 12.47
C LEU A 327 -4.68 17.60 12.85
N TYR A 328 -5.21 16.64 13.61
CA TYR A 328 -4.49 15.44 14.00
C TYR A 328 -5.28 14.20 13.56
N PHE A 329 -4.61 13.26 12.93
CA PHE A 329 -5.19 12.00 12.47
C PHE A 329 -4.85 10.88 13.45
N ASN A 330 -5.86 10.38 14.15
CA ASN A 330 -5.68 9.27 15.08
C ASN A 330 -5.70 7.93 14.34
N PRO A 331 -4.95 6.92 14.82
CA PRO A 331 -5.09 5.56 14.33
C PRO A 331 -6.54 5.06 14.40
N HIS A 332 -7.01 4.46 13.31
CA HIS A 332 -8.38 3.97 13.21
C HIS A 332 -8.42 2.46 12.99
N ALA A 333 -9.09 1.77 13.94
CA ALA A 333 -9.36 0.34 13.82
C ALA A 333 -10.59 0.10 12.96
N LYS A 334 -10.42 -0.50 11.78
CA LYS A 334 -11.52 -0.78 10.86
C LYS A 334 -12.46 -1.84 11.42
N ARG A 335 -11.91 -2.95 11.94
CA ARG A 335 -12.69 -4.04 12.56
C ARG A 335 -11.82 -5.07 13.25
N ARG A 336 -12.42 -5.85 14.14
CA ARG A 336 -11.83 -7.10 14.62
C ARG A 336 -12.19 -8.23 13.65
N VAL A 337 -11.20 -8.92 13.16
CA VAL A 337 -11.34 -10.00 12.16
C VAL A 337 -11.37 -11.36 12.83
N ILE A 338 -10.46 -11.60 13.77
CA ILE A 338 -10.31 -12.84 14.55
C ILE A 338 -10.00 -12.53 16.01
N LYS A 339 -10.15 -13.55 16.85
CA LYS A 339 -9.77 -13.48 18.27
C LYS A 339 -8.26 -13.31 18.42
N GLY A 340 -7.82 -12.59 19.46
CA GLY A 340 -6.39 -12.39 19.72
C GLY A 340 -5.61 -13.70 19.94
N GLU A 341 -6.23 -14.69 20.57
CA GLU A 341 -5.66 -16.03 20.74
C GLU A 341 -5.43 -16.74 19.40
N THR A 342 -6.39 -16.61 18.46
CA THR A 342 -6.26 -17.16 17.12
C THR A 342 -5.13 -16.46 16.37
N ALA A 343 -5.07 -15.14 16.42
CA ALA A 343 -3.97 -14.37 15.80
C ALA A 343 -2.61 -14.80 16.35
N LYS A 344 -2.49 -14.99 17.67
CA LYS A 344 -1.25 -15.48 18.30
C LYS A 344 -0.85 -16.88 17.82
N LYS A 345 -1.82 -17.81 17.68
CA LYS A 345 -1.57 -19.15 17.12
C LYS A 345 -1.07 -19.07 15.68
N VAL A 346 -1.76 -18.29 14.83
CA VAL A 346 -1.35 -18.12 13.43
C VAL A 346 0.02 -17.42 13.31
N ALA A 347 0.30 -16.41 14.14
CA ALA A 347 1.63 -15.77 14.20
C ALA A 347 2.75 -16.77 14.54
N GLY A 348 2.48 -17.71 15.49
CA GLY A 348 3.38 -18.82 15.81
C GLY A 348 3.67 -19.71 14.60
N LEU A 349 2.63 -20.13 13.87
CA LEU A 349 2.76 -20.92 12.64
C LEU A 349 3.59 -20.21 11.55
N LEU A 350 3.39 -18.89 11.41
CA LEU A 350 4.16 -18.07 10.46
C LEU A 350 5.62 -17.90 10.91
N ALA A 351 5.89 -17.86 12.23
CA ALA A 351 7.26 -17.86 12.75
C ALA A 351 7.95 -19.19 12.45
N ASP A 352 7.30 -20.33 12.72
CA ASP A 352 7.85 -21.65 12.39
C ASP A 352 8.07 -21.83 10.88
N THR A 353 7.24 -21.17 10.05
CA THR A 353 7.43 -21.12 8.59
C THR A 353 8.71 -20.38 8.21
N ALA A 354 9.08 -19.31 8.93
CA ALA A 354 10.32 -18.57 8.72
C ALA A 354 11.54 -19.29 9.32
N ASP A 355 11.38 -20.00 10.43
CA ASP A 355 12.50 -20.69 11.08
C ASP A 355 12.91 -21.98 10.34
N SER A 356 11.95 -22.80 9.94
CA SER A 356 12.21 -24.13 9.39
C SER A 356 11.44 -24.47 8.10
N GLY A 357 10.47 -23.63 7.71
CA GLY A 357 9.59 -23.88 6.59
C GLY A 357 9.99 -23.20 5.27
N THR A 358 8.98 -22.85 4.46
CA THR A 358 9.15 -22.28 3.12
C THR A 358 9.68 -20.84 3.10
N ALA A 359 9.69 -20.13 4.24
CA ALA A 359 10.16 -18.76 4.36
C ALA A 359 11.52 -18.63 5.07
N LYS A 360 12.30 -19.70 5.23
CA LYS A 360 13.58 -19.74 5.94
C LYS A 360 14.60 -18.67 5.48
N ARG A 361 14.54 -18.21 4.23
CA ARG A 361 15.40 -17.12 3.73
C ARG A 361 15.14 -15.76 4.36
N ALA A 362 14.00 -15.57 5.04
CA ALA A 362 13.63 -14.34 5.74
C ALA A 362 14.11 -14.33 7.20
N SER A 363 14.69 -15.41 7.70
CA SER A 363 15.19 -15.50 9.07
C SER A 363 16.33 -14.51 9.31
N ILE A 364 16.26 -13.77 10.41
CA ILE A 364 17.27 -12.79 10.82
C ILE A 364 17.79 -13.18 12.21
N PRO A 365 19.12 -13.41 12.38
CA PRO A 365 19.68 -13.74 13.67
C PRO A 365 19.32 -12.70 14.75
N GLY A 366 18.84 -13.18 15.89
CA GLY A 366 18.45 -12.32 17.02
C GLY A 366 17.02 -11.75 16.93
N TYR A 367 16.28 -11.99 15.83
CA TYR A 367 14.90 -11.58 15.66
C TYR A 367 13.98 -12.77 15.43
N LYS A 368 12.77 -12.73 16.00
CA LYS A 368 11.73 -13.68 15.68
C LYS A 368 10.93 -13.16 14.48
N VAL A 369 11.24 -13.70 13.31
CA VAL A 369 10.56 -13.35 12.06
C VAL A 369 9.38 -14.30 11.85
N ALA A 370 8.21 -13.74 11.52
CA ALA A 370 7.05 -14.51 11.08
C ALA A 370 6.74 -14.13 9.62
N GLY A 371 6.50 -15.11 8.76
CA GLY A 371 6.31 -14.80 7.35
C GLY A 371 5.72 -15.94 6.53
N LYS A 372 5.18 -15.57 5.35
CA LYS A 372 4.66 -16.51 4.36
C LYS A 372 5.12 -16.14 2.97
N SER A 373 5.76 -17.05 2.28
CA SER A 373 6.08 -16.90 0.85
C SER A 373 4.84 -17.17 -0.02
N GLY A 374 4.73 -16.43 -1.12
CA GLY A 374 3.72 -16.62 -2.15
C GLY A 374 4.37 -16.78 -3.52
N THR A 375 3.72 -17.55 -4.38
CA THR A 375 4.03 -17.64 -5.79
C THR A 375 2.72 -17.81 -6.54
N SER A 376 2.50 -16.97 -7.53
CA SER A 376 1.37 -17.13 -8.45
C SER A 376 1.86 -17.06 -9.89
N GLN A 377 1.06 -17.63 -10.80
CA GLN A 377 1.34 -17.59 -12.23
C GLN A 377 0.37 -16.62 -12.89
N LYS A 378 0.90 -15.67 -13.65
CA LYS A 378 0.10 -14.78 -14.48
C LYS A 378 -0.01 -15.42 -15.88
N ILE A 379 -1.21 -15.75 -16.29
CA ILE A 379 -1.47 -16.16 -17.66
C ILE A 379 -1.35 -14.91 -18.55
N ILE A 380 -0.35 -14.86 -19.38
CA ILE A 380 -0.20 -13.84 -20.41
C ILE A 380 -0.79 -14.42 -21.69
N ASN A 381 -1.99 -13.99 -22.05
CA ASN A 381 -2.52 -14.28 -23.39
C ASN A 381 -1.56 -13.64 -24.40
N LYS A 382 -0.95 -14.46 -25.25
CA LYS A 382 -0.12 -14.02 -26.37
C LYS A 382 -0.99 -13.46 -27.48
#